data_c6132c4a69e6b71839ddb996d27c48a0
#
_entry.id   c6132c4a69e6b71839ddb996d27c48a0
#
_cell.length_a   1.000
_cell.length_b   1.000
_cell.length_c   1.000
_cell.angle_alpha   90.00
_cell.angle_beta   90.00
_cell.angle_gamma   90.00
#
_symmetry.space_group_name_H-M   'P 1'
#
loop_
_entity.id
_entity.type
_entity.pdbx_description
1 polymer ?
#
loop_
_entity_poly.entity_id
_entity_poly.type
_entity_poly.pdbx_seq_one_letter_code
_entity_poly.pdbx_strand_id
1 'polypeptide(L)'
;MKVRHIMVENVVTAKEDNTIKNAIEMLYKKHIGSIIITDDEGKCKGIFTERDAIRVVAQKVALDEPLRKVMTKNVITIQEDATFEEARRRIISHGIRHLPVVNQKGKMVGLLAIRDFLDELFGIKFLKPD
;
A
#
# COMPACT_ATOMS: atom_id res chain seq x y z
N MET A 1 6.52 18.67 9.21
CA MET A 1 6.77 17.22 9.32
C MET A 1 6.77 16.60 7.93
N LYS A 2 7.75 15.77 7.66
CA LYS A 2 7.87 15.11 6.35
C LYS A 2 7.29 13.70 6.39
N VAL A 3 6.88 13.23 5.22
CA VAL A 3 6.29 11.90 5.04
C VAL A 3 7.19 10.81 5.61
N ARG A 4 8.51 10.90 5.41
CA ARG A 4 9.44 9.86 5.90
C ARG A 4 9.42 9.71 7.42
N HIS A 5 8.95 10.72 8.17
CA HIS A 5 8.91 10.66 9.63
C HIS A 5 7.71 9.87 10.17
N ILE A 6 6.71 9.63 9.32
CA ILE A 6 5.46 8.97 9.75
C ILE A 6 5.12 7.73 8.93
N MET A 7 5.86 7.46 7.86
CA MET A 7 5.59 6.28 7.02
C MET A 7 5.98 4.99 7.73
N VAL A 8 5.32 3.90 7.34
CA VAL A 8 5.72 2.55 7.73
C VAL A 8 6.81 2.10 6.76
N GLU A 9 7.95 1.66 7.27
CA GLU A 9 9.09 1.27 6.43
C GLU A 9 9.10 -0.21 6.05
N ASN A 10 8.65 -1.08 6.96
CA ASN A 10 8.62 -2.53 6.71
C ASN A 10 7.38 -2.91 5.91
N VAL A 11 7.35 -2.49 4.65
CA VAL A 11 6.20 -2.72 3.77
C VAL A 11 6.27 -4.11 3.19
N VAL A 12 5.14 -4.83 3.24
CA VAL A 12 5.03 -6.13 2.59
C VAL A 12 4.84 -5.91 1.10
N THR A 13 5.69 -6.54 0.30
CA THR A 13 5.66 -6.42 -1.14
C THR A 13 5.45 -7.76 -1.82
N ALA A 14 5.04 -7.72 -3.07
CA ALA A 14 4.90 -8.89 -3.93
C ALA A 14 5.33 -8.52 -5.34
N LYS A 15 5.44 -9.51 -6.20
CA LYS A 15 5.73 -9.32 -7.62
C LYS A 15 4.47 -9.55 -8.44
N GLU A 16 4.46 -9.06 -9.67
CA GLU A 16 3.31 -9.16 -10.56
C GLU A 16 2.87 -10.60 -10.82
N ASP A 17 3.82 -11.54 -10.79
CA ASP A 17 3.56 -12.96 -11.03
C ASP A 17 3.13 -13.75 -9.80
N ASN A 18 3.18 -13.15 -8.61
CA ASN A 18 2.63 -13.81 -7.42
C ASN A 18 1.14 -14.03 -7.64
N THR A 19 0.61 -15.12 -7.08
CA THR A 19 -0.80 -15.45 -7.24
C THR A 19 -1.66 -14.60 -6.31
N ILE A 20 -2.92 -14.44 -6.71
CA ILE A 20 -3.93 -13.78 -5.87
C ILE A 20 -4.05 -14.51 -4.53
N LYS A 21 -4.06 -15.84 -4.55
CA LYS A 21 -4.13 -16.65 -3.34
C LYS A 21 -2.99 -16.31 -2.38
N ASN A 22 -1.76 -16.23 -2.90
CA ASN A 22 -0.58 -15.90 -2.09
C ASN A 22 -0.73 -14.53 -1.44
N ALA A 23 -1.21 -13.53 -2.19
CA ALA A 23 -1.42 -12.19 -1.67
C ALA A 23 -2.49 -12.18 -0.57
N ILE A 24 -3.60 -12.88 -0.78
CA ILE A 24 -4.67 -12.97 0.22
C ILE A 24 -4.15 -13.62 1.51
N GLU A 25 -3.37 -14.69 1.37
CA GLU A 25 -2.76 -15.34 2.53
C GLU A 25 -1.85 -14.40 3.30
N MET A 26 -1.08 -13.55 2.60
CA MET A 26 -0.23 -12.55 3.26
C MET A 26 -1.05 -11.50 4.00
N LEU A 27 -2.12 -11.00 3.38
CA LEU A 27 -3.01 -10.05 4.04
C LEU A 27 -3.55 -10.63 5.35
N TYR A 28 -3.99 -11.87 5.29
CA TYR A 28 -4.56 -12.55 6.44
C TYR A 28 -3.51 -12.81 7.53
N LYS A 29 -2.39 -13.44 7.17
CA LYS A 29 -1.38 -13.86 8.14
C LYS A 29 -0.67 -12.70 8.80
N LYS A 30 -0.47 -11.62 8.07
CA LYS A 30 0.29 -10.46 8.55
C LYS A 30 -0.62 -9.36 9.10
N HIS A 31 -1.94 -9.53 9.06
CA HIS A 31 -2.91 -8.55 9.54
C HIS A 31 -2.68 -7.16 8.94
N ILE A 32 -2.51 -7.13 7.63
CA ILE A 32 -2.25 -5.88 6.88
C ILE A 32 -3.39 -5.63 5.90
N GLY A 33 -3.54 -4.37 5.50
CA GLY A 33 -4.63 -3.96 4.61
C GLY A 33 -4.23 -3.83 3.15
N SER A 34 -2.94 -3.90 2.84
CA SER A 34 -2.46 -3.74 1.47
C SER A 34 -1.11 -4.39 1.26
N ILE A 35 -0.85 -4.74 0.00
CA ILE A 35 0.45 -5.25 -0.46
C ILE A 35 0.84 -4.39 -1.65
N ILE A 36 2.09 -3.90 -1.65
CA ILE A 36 2.62 -3.12 -2.75
C ILE A 36 3.30 -4.07 -3.73
N ILE A 37 2.94 -3.97 -5.00
CA ILE A 37 3.56 -4.80 -6.05
C ILE A 37 4.70 -3.98 -6.65
N THR A 38 5.90 -4.55 -6.60
CA THR A 38 7.12 -3.90 -7.08
C THR A 38 7.74 -4.71 -8.22
N ASP A 39 8.51 -4.03 -9.07
CA ASP A 39 9.34 -4.70 -10.07
C ASP A 39 10.70 -5.07 -9.47
N ASP A 40 11.59 -5.63 -10.29
CA ASP A 40 12.91 -6.06 -9.85
C ASP A 40 13.82 -4.89 -9.44
N GLU A 41 13.47 -3.67 -9.85
CA GLU A 41 14.19 -2.46 -9.47
C GLU A 41 13.61 -1.81 -8.21
N GLY A 42 12.58 -2.39 -7.62
CA GLY A 42 11.94 -1.86 -6.42
C GLY A 42 10.93 -0.75 -6.68
N LYS A 43 10.57 -0.52 -7.94
CA LYS A 43 9.58 0.50 -8.29
C LYS A 43 8.17 -0.02 -8.09
N CYS A 44 7.27 0.85 -7.66
CA CYS A 44 5.86 0.50 -7.44
C CYS A 44 5.15 0.28 -8.78
N LYS A 45 4.63 -0.92 -8.98
CA LYS A 45 3.87 -1.28 -10.19
C LYS A 45 2.38 -1.35 -9.95
N GLY A 46 1.97 -1.56 -8.71
CA GLY A 46 0.57 -1.68 -8.37
C GLY A 46 0.38 -1.84 -6.89
N ILE A 47 -0.88 -1.93 -6.50
CA ILE A 47 -1.28 -2.20 -5.12
C ILE A 47 -2.43 -3.20 -5.12
N PHE A 48 -2.43 -4.08 -4.13
CA PHE A 48 -3.52 -5.04 -3.91
C PHE A 48 -3.98 -4.91 -2.47
N THR A 49 -5.24 -4.52 -2.29
CA THR A 49 -5.81 -4.21 -0.98
C THR A 49 -6.85 -5.24 -0.56
N GLU A 50 -7.32 -5.14 0.69
CA GLU A 50 -8.44 -5.94 1.18
C GLU A 50 -9.68 -5.76 0.30
N ARG A 51 -9.92 -4.54 -0.18
CA ARG A 51 -11.04 -4.27 -1.08
C ARG A 51 -10.87 -5.01 -2.41
N ASP A 52 -9.65 -5.06 -2.93
CA ASP A 52 -9.37 -5.85 -4.14
C ASP A 52 -9.60 -7.34 -3.90
N ALA A 53 -9.22 -7.85 -2.73
CA ALA A 53 -9.44 -9.24 -2.37
C ALA A 53 -10.95 -9.59 -2.37
N ILE A 54 -11.75 -8.71 -1.79
CA ILE A 54 -13.22 -8.88 -1.79
C ILE A 54 -13.75 -8.86 -3.21
N ARG A 55 -13.28 -7.93 -4.04
CA ARG A 55 -13.72 -7.80 -5.43
C ARG A 55 -13.42 -9.06 -6.24
N VAL A 56 -12.20 -9.60 -6.14
CA VAL A 56 -11.83 -10.79 -6.92
C VAL A 56 -12.67 -12.00 -6.51
N VAL A 57 -13.00 -12.13 -5.25
CA VAL A 57 -13.90 -13.22 -4.78
C VAL A 57 -15.31 -13.00 -5.32
N ALA A 58 -15.83 -11.78 -5.23
CA ALA A 58 -17.17 -11.44 -5.72
C ALA A 58 -17.29 -11.65 -7.22
N GLN A 59 -16.24 -11.36 -7.97
CA GLN A 59 -16.20 -11.50 -9.44
C GLN A 59 -15.82 -12.91 -9.88
N LYS A 60 -15.62 -13.83 -8.94
CA LYS A 60 -15.30 -15.24 -9.22
C LYS A 60 -14.00 -15.40 -10.02
N VAL A 61 -13.02 -14.54 -9.79
CA VAL A 61 -11.71 -14.67 -10.40
C VAL A 61 -10.99 -15.85 -9.75
N ALA A 62 -10.36 -16.69 -10.59
CA ALA A 62 -9.60 -17.83 -10.06
C ALA A 62 -8.40 -17.33 -9.26
N LEU A 63 -8.22 -17.88 -8.05
CA LEU A 63 -7.20 -17.39 -7.11
C LEU A 63 -5.78 -17.79 -7.49
N ASP A 64 -5.61 -18.68 -8.46
CA ASP A 64 -4.29 -19.03 -9.02
C ASP A 64 -3.83 -18.08 -10.12
N GLU A 65 -4.67 -17.11 -10.50
CA GLU A 65 -4.28 -16.06 -11.44
C GLU A 65 -3.23 -15.13 -10.82
N PRO A 66 -2.36 -14.53 -11.66
CA PRO A 66 -1.33 -13.62 -11.17
C PRO A 66 -1.90 -12.26 -10.78
N LEU A 67 -1.24 -11.61 -9.84
CA LEU A 67 -1.64 -10.30 -9.33
C LEU A 67 -1.73 -9.25 -10.42
N ARG A 68 -0.88 -9.31 -11.45
CA ARG A 68 -0.90 -8.31 -12.52
C ARG A 68 -2.26 -8.17 -13.22
N LYS A 69 -3.08 -9.22 -13.18
CA LYS A 69 -4.41 -9.20 -13.81
C LYS A 69 -5.45 -8.46 -12.98
N VAL A 70 -5.25 -8.33 -11.69
CA VAL A 70 -6.28 -7.80 -10.79
C VAL A 70 -5.81 -6.64 -9.93
N MET A 71 -4.51 -6.40 -9.81
CA MET A 71 -3.99 -5.31 -8.99
C MET A 71 -4.45 -3.95 -9.53
N THR A 72 -4.54 -2.98 -8.64
CA THR A 72 -4.78 -1.60 -9.03
C THR A 72 -3.49 -1.04 -9.62
N LYS A 73 -3.55 -0.55 -10.85
CA LYS A 73 -2.43 0.07 -11.56
C LYS A 73 -2.52 1.60 -11.45
N ASN A 74 -1.52 2.30 -11.94
CA ASN A 74 -1.47 3.76 -11.89
C ASN A 74 -1.62 4.28 -10.46
N VAL A 75 -0.85 3.66 -9.56
CA VAL A 75 -0.91 3.95 -8.14
C VAL A 75 -0.44 5.38 -7.88
N ILE A 76 -1.21 6.11 -7.08
CA ILE A 76 -0.81 7.44 -6.62
C ILE A 76 0.28 7.23 -5.56
N THR A 77 1.43 7.86 -5.75
CA THR A 77 2.57 7.79 -4.83
C THR A 77 2.93 9.18 -4.34
N ILE A 78 3.83 9.24 -3.37
CA ILE A 78 4.34 10.51 -2.86
C ILE A 78 5.82 10.37 -2.55
N GLN A 79 6.56 11.48 -2.67
CA GLN A 79 7.97 11.51 -2.32
C GLN A 79 8.16 11.47 -0.81
N GLU A 80 9.21 10.80 -0.36
CA GLU A 80 9.50 10.72 1.08
C GLU A 80 9.80 12.09 1.70
N ASP A 81 10.25 13.04 0.89
CA ASP A 81 10.55 14.40 1.33
C ASP A 81 9.35 15.33 1.33
N ALA A 82 8.20 14.87 0.85
CA ALA A 82 6.99 15.67 0.82
C ALA A 82 6.51 15.94 2.25
N THR A 83 5.71 17.00 2.40
CA THR A 83 5.16 17.36 3.71
C THR A 83 3.94 16.52 4.03
N PHE A 84 3.64 16.44 5.33
CA PHE A 84 2.42 15.82 5.82
C PHE A 84 1.18 16.44 5.15
N GLU A 85 1.17 17.76 5.01
CA GLU A 85 0.04 18.47 4.39
C GLU A 85 -0.16 18.08 2.93
N GLU A 86 0.93 17.89 2.18
CA GLU A 86 0.83 17.45 0.80
C GLU A 86 0.27 16.03 0.70
N ALA A 87 0.71 15.14 1.58
CA ALA A 87 0.20 13.77 1.63
C ALA A 87 -1.29 13.76 1.96
N ARG A 88 -1.70 14.59 2.93
CA ARG A 88 -3.09 14.74 3.31
C ARG A 88 -3.94 15.16 2.10
N ARG A 89 -3.47 16.15 1.36
CA ARG A 89 -4.20 16.62 0.17
C ARG A 89 -4.35 15.53 -0.88
N ARG A 90 -3.30 14.73 -1.10
CA ARG A 90 -3.37 13.63 -2.08
C ARG A 90 -4.37 12.56 -1.67
N ILE A 91 -4.35 12.18 -0.41
CA ILE A 91 -5.27 11.19 0.12
C ILE A 91 -6.71 11.66 -0.05
N ILE A 92 -6.99 12.91 0.31
CA ILE A 92 -8.34 13.47 0.23
C ILE A 92 -8.79 13.62 -1.22
N SER A 93 -7.94 14.21 -2.08
CA SER A 93 -8.34 14.50 -3.46
C SER A 93 -8.54 13.25 -4.31
N HIS A 94 -7.83 12.16 -4.00
CA HIS A 94 -7.95 10.91 -4.74
C HIS A 94 -8.83 9.87 -4.04
N GLY A 95 -9.30 10.16 -2.82
CA GLY A 95 -10.15 9.25 -2.07
C GLY A 95 -9.49 7.91 -1.77
N ILE A 96 -8.17 7.92 -1.54
CA ILE A 96 -7.39 6.70 -1.30
C ILE A 96 -7.10 6.53 0.18
N ARG A 97 -6.81 5.28 0.57
CA ARG A 97 -6.51 4.94 1.95
C ARG A 97 -5.06 4.54 2.17
N HIS A 98 -4.35 4.27 1.08
CA HIS A 98 -2.95 3.82 1.10
C HIS A 98 -2.18 4.63 0.09
N LEU A 99 -1.04 5.16 0.50
CA LEU A 99 -0.21 6.03 -0.32
C LEU A 99 1.23 5.52 -0.26
N PRO A 100 1.68 4.78 -1.28
CA PRO A 100 3.07 4.34 -1.32
C PRO A 100 4.03 5.53 -1.39
N VAL A 101 5.12 5.42 -0.66
CA VAL A 101 6.14 6.46 -0.57
C VAL A 101 7.37 6.02 -1.36
N VAL A 102 7.86 6.91 -2.20
CA VAL A 102 9.01 6.62 -3.07
C VAL A 102 10.14 7.62 -2.83
N ASN A 103 11.35 7.22 -3.19
CA ASN A 103 12.50 8.12 -3.17
C ASN A 103 12.65 8.81 -4.52
N GLN A 104 13.71 9.62 -4.69
CA GLN A 104 13.95 10.37 -5.93
C GLN A 104 14.15 9.47 -7.14
N LYS A 105 14.60 8.23 -6.93
CA LYS A 105 14.78 7.25 -8.00
C LYS A 105 13.50 6.50 -8.35
N GLY A 106 12.39 6.80 -7.67
CA GLY A 106 11.13 6.13 -7.88
C GLY A 106 11.00 4.78 -7.17
N LYS A 107 11.96 4.44 -6.31
CA LYS A 107 11.90 3.20 -5.56
C LYS A 107 11.00 3.36 -4.33
N MET A 108 10.20 2.34 -4.06
CA MET A 108 9.31 2.30 -2.92
C MET A 108 10.12 2.19 -1.63
N VAL A 109 9.91 3.13 -0.70
CA VAL A 109 10.64 3.18 0.57
C VAL A 109 9.73 3.08 1.78
N GLY A 110 8.42 3.23 1.59
CA GLY A 110 7.49 3.16 2.71
C GLY A 110 6.05 3.22 2.25
N LEU A 111 5.16 3.25 3.22
CA LEU A 111 3.72 3.31 2.99
C LEU A 111 3.07 4.21 4.04
N LEU A 112 2.16 5.08 3.59
CA LEU A 112 1.27 5.82 4.47
C LEU A 112 -0.13 5.24 4.34
N ALA A 113 -0.74 4.88 5.46
CA ALA A 113 -2.14 4.49 5.51
C ALA A 113 -2.93 5.59 6.23
N ILE A 114 -4.23 5.68 5.97
CA ILE A 114 -5.06 6.71 6.60
C ILE A 114 -4.99 6.65 8.13
N ARG A 115 -4.84 5.47 8.67
CA ARG A 115 -4.69 5.27 10.12
C ARG A 115 -3.44 5.97 10.68
N ASP A 116 -2.35 6.05 9.90
CA ASP A 116 -1.13 6.73 10.34
C ASP A 116 -1.38 8.22 10.52
N PHE A 117 -2.22 8.81 9.67
CA PHE A 117 -2.63 10.20 9.80
C PHE A 117 -3.48 10.43 11.04
N LEU A 118 -4.40 9.52 11.32
CA LEU A 118 -5.24 9.63 12.51
C LEU A 118 -4.40 9.54 13.79
N ASP A 119 -3.44 8.61 13.81
CA ASP A 119 -2.53 8.46 14.94
C ASP A 119 -1.76 9.76 15.20
N GLU A 120 -1.24 10.37 14.13
CA GLU A 120 -0.48 11.61 14.23
C GLU A 120 -1.36 12.77 14.69
N LEU A 121 -2.57 12.90 14.12
CA LEU A 121 -3.49 13.98 14.45
C LEU A 121 -3.91 13.96 15.92
N PHE A 122 -4.15 12.77 16.46
CA PHE A 122 -4.64 12.63 17.84
C PHE A 122 -3.55 12.33 18.84
N GLY A 123 -2.30 12.23 18.40
CA GLY A 123 -1.18 11.89 19.27
C GLY A 123 -1.31 10.50 19.88
N ILE A 124 -2.03 9.60 19.21
CA ILE A 124 -2.29 8.26 19.70
C ILE A 124 -1.36 7.29 19.00
N LYS A 125 -0.69 6.44 19.78
CA LYS A 125 0.11 5.37 19.23
C LYS A 125 -0.55 4.04 19.58
N PHE A 126 -1.09 3.38 18.57
CA PHE A 126 -1.67 2.06 18.76
C PHE A 126 -0.58 0.99 18.69
N LEU A 127 -0.75 -0.03 19.51
CA LEU A 127 0.05 -1.24 19.36
C LEU A 127 -0.38 -1.90 18.06
N LYS A 128 0.57 -2.13 17.16
CA LYS A 128 0.30 -2.81 15.91
C LYS A 128 0.31 -4.31 16.17
N PRO A 129 -0.63 -5.05 15.59
CA PRO A 129 -0.58 -6.51 15.69
C PRO A 129 0.68 -7.01 14.98
N ASP A 130 1.27 -8.02 15.55
CA ASP A 130 2.49 -8.64 15.01
C ASP A 130 2.20 -9.43 13.73
#